data_479301fb1f7f11ef730501887abff6cb
#
_entry.id   479301fb1f7f11ef730501887abff6cb
#
_cell.length_a   1.000
_cell.length_b   1.000
_cell.length_c   1.000
_cell.angle_alpha   90.00
_cell.angle_beta   90.00
_cell.angle_gamma   90.00
#
_symmetry.space_group_name_H-M   'P 1'
#
loop_
_entity.id
_entity.type
_entity.pdbx_description
1 polymer ?
#
loop_
_entity_poly.entity_id
_entity_poly.type
_entity_poly.pdbx_seq_one_letter_code
_entity_poly.pdbx_strand_id
1 'polypeptide(L)'
;MKKLLIAFLLAPILAFSWEPAKPVTVYVGNTPGAGNEIAFRKLAEIVQKTEPKFNYVVQNIPGADSVIANNRFLEQPADGYTINLPSHMSSYVTNDIWEKKIKKYNYDSFIEVLTMGKSPLVLVASAKSTVTTPEEFIRLIRITGGPINIAVGGGAHRTAFEFLMDKGHGNRDMVKPIKFNGPAPAVQSVAQYDGRTGTEFGIMPIAVAKPLVEAGKVRAIGFTGTHRMPQFPNVPLLRDVAPGIYVYAAWSIELPKGTPQEVVDWYQSRFSAAVKSKEYQEFMEANVIFYEESELNPKGLKRHMEELRATFLPVLEKIDLSKE
;
A
#
# COMPACT_ATOMS: atom_id res chain seq x y z
N MET A 1 -11.33 -73.78 -2.24
CA MET A 1 -11.66 -72.40 -1.99
C MET A 1 -10.41 -71.54 -2.25
N LYS A 2 -10.28 -70.93 -3.44
CA LYS A 2 -9.13 -70.10 -3.79
C LYS A 2 -9.43 -68.64 -3.34
N LYS A 3 -8.63 -68.11 -2.39
CA LYS A 3 -8.69 -66.70 -1.96
C LYS A 3 -7.98 -65.84 -3.02
N LEU A 4 -8.74 -65.03 -3.73
CA LEU A 4 -8.23 -64.02 -4.66
C LEU A 4 -7.73 -62.82 -3.82
N LEU A 5 -6.42 -62.59 -3.76
CA LEU A 5 -5.82 -61.38 -3.20
C LEU A 5 -5.89 -60.30 -4.28
N ILE A 6 -6.77 -59.33 -4.09
CA ILE A 6 -6.79 -58.09 -4.90
C ILE A 6 -5.73 -57.16 -4.33
N ALA A 7 -4.58 -57.07 -5.00
CA ALA A 7 -3.56 -56.02 -4.71
C ALA A 7 -4.06 -54.70 -5.26
N PHE A 8 -4.45 -53.79 -4.37
CA PHE A 8 -4.71 -52.38 -4.70
C PHE A 8 -3.36 -51.72 -5.04
N LEU A 9 -3.07 -51.52 -6.32
CA LEU A 9 -1.97 -50.70 -6.78
C LEU A 9 -2.29 -49.25 -6.42
N LEU A 10 -1.74 -48.73 -5.33
CA LEU A 10 -1.63 -47.32 -5.04
C LEU A 10 -0.64 -46.70 -6.05
N ALA A 11 -1.16 -46.26 -7.19
CA ALA A 11 -0.39 -45.39 -8.07
C ALA A 11 -0.10 -44.07 -7.31
N PRO A 12 1.16 -43.62 -7.24
CA PRO A 12 1.42 -42.30 -6.68
C PRO A 12 0.70 -41.29 -7.54
N ILE A 13 -0.23 -40.53 -6.95
CA ILE A 13 -0.79 -39.34 -7.56
C ILE A 13 0.39 -38.38 -7.63
N LEU A 14 0.98 -38.22 -8.81
CA LEU A 14 1.89 -37.13 -9.10
C LEU A 14 1.04 -35.86 -8.95
N ALA A 15 1.15 -35.22 -7.79
CA ALA A 15 0.62 -33.90 -7.58
C ALA A 15 1.37 -32.97 -8.56
N PHE A 16 0.76 -32.69 -9.70
CA PHE A 16 1.24 -31.62 -10.59
C PHE A 16 1.11 -30.34 -9.79
N SER A 17 2.22 -29.85 -9.24
CA SER A 17 2.29 -28.52 -8.69
C SER A 17 2.10 -27.53 -9.82
N TRP A 18 1.12 -26.63 -9.71
CA TRP A 18 0.91 -25.57 -10.69
C TRP A 18 2.19 -24.73 -10.84
N GLU A 19 2.56 -24.41 -12.06
CA GLU A 19 3.65 -23.49 -12.41
C GLU A 19 3.19 -22.57 -13.54
N PRO A 20 3.60 -21.29 -13.55
CA PRO A 20 3.22 -20.38 -14.63
C PRO A 20 3.90 -20.80 -15.95
N ALA A 21 3.07 -21.10 -16.98
CA ALA A 21 3.51 -21.48 -18.31
C ALA A 21 3.50 -20.31 -19.32
N LYS A 22 2.95 -19.16 -18.92
CA LYS A 22 2.87 -17.90 -19.70
C LYS A 22 3.06 -16.71 -18.77
N PRO A 23 3.35 -15.50 -19.28
CA PRO A 23 3.50 -14.32 -18.45
C PRO A 23 2.27 -14.01 -17.61
N VAL A 24 2.50 -13.64 -16.35
CA VAL A 24 1.46 -13.22 -15.40
C VAL A 24 1.19 -11.73 -15.57
N THR A 25 -0.06 -11.35 -15.69
CA THR A 25 -0.47 -9.94 -15.69
C THR A 25 -0.58 -9.45 -14.27
N VAL A 26 0.06 -8.33 -13.97
CA VAL A 26 0.11 -7.73 -12.63
C VAL A 26 -0.62 -6.39 -12.65
N TYR A 27 -1.77 -6.31 -12.01
CA TYR A 27 -2.54 -5.07 -11.90
C TYR A 27 -2.03 -4.21 -10.76
N VAL A 28 -1.85 -2.92 -11.04
CA VAL A 28 -1.44 -1.90 -10.08
C VAL A 28 -2.39 -0.71 -10.22
N GLY A 29 -3.16 -0.42 -9.18
CA GLY A 29 -4.16 0.65 -9.19
C GLY A 29 -3.61 2.07 -9.06
N ASN A 30 -2.29 2.23 -9.22
CA ASN A 30 -1.58 3.50 -9.11
C ASN A 30 -0.78 3.79 -10.40
N THR A 31 -0.34 5.04 -10.56
CA THR A 31 0.67 5.39 -11.56
C THR A 31 2.00 4.68 -11.29
N PRO A 32 2.85 4.46 -12.31
CA PRO A 32 4.17 3.85 -12.13
C PRO A 32 4.99 4.52 -11.01
N GLY A 33 5.78 3.71 -10.30
CA GLY A 33 6.62 4.17 -9.19
C GLY A 33 5.90 4.22 -7.83
N ALA A 34 4.73 3.62 -7.72
CA ALA A 34 4.06 3.42 -6.43
C ALA A 34 4.76 2.32 -5.59
N GLY A 35 4.63 2.41 -4.25
CA GLY A 35 5.33 1.50 -3.34
C GLY A 35 5.01 0.02 -3.53
N ASN A 36 3.76 -0.33 -3.86
CA ASN A 36 3.35 -1.69 -4.18
C ASN A 36 4.08 -2.23 -5.44
N GLU A 37 4.22 -1.41 -6.47
CA GLU A 37 4.95 -1.80 -7.68
C GLU A 37 6.44 -1.96 -7.41
N ILE A 38 7.06 -1.03 -6.69
CA ILE A 38 8.48 -1.06 -6.33
C ILE A 38 8.78 -2.33 -5.52
N ALA A 39 7.98 -2.63 -4.50
CA ALA A 39 8.12 -3.83 -3.68
C ALA A 39 7.95 -5.12 -4.49
N PHE A 40 6.91 -5.19 -5.34
CA PHE A 40 6.65 -6.34 -6.18
C PHE A 40 7.78 -6.61 -7.17
N ARG A 41 8.28 -5.58 -7.87
CA ARG A 41 9.37 -5.75 -8.86
C ARG A 41 10.62 -6.35 -8.22
N LYS A 42 10.96 -5.92 -7.00
CA LYS A 42 12.09 -6.51 -6.27
C LYS A 42 11.83 -7.95 -5.84
N LEU A 43 10.65 -8.27 -5.36
CA LEU A 43 10.26 -9.65 -5.04
C LEU A 43 10.26 -10.55 -6.28
N ALA A 44 9.69 -10.07 -7.39
CA ALA A 44 9.63 -10.82 -8.64
C ALA A 44 11.04 -11.11 -9.20
N GLU A 45 11.97 -10.16 -9.12
CA GLU A 45 13.38 -10.36 -9.46
C GLU A 45 14.01 -11.51 -8.65
N ILE A 46 13.73 -11.57 -7.35
CA ILE A 46 14.24 -12.63 -6.47
C ILE A 46 13.59 -13.97 -6.81
N VAL A 47 12.27 -14.00 -7.02
CA VAL A 47 11.55 -15.23 -7.41
C VAL A 47 12.06 -15.77 -8.74
N GLN A 48 12.33 -14.91 -9.73
CA GLN A 48 12.86 -15.33 -11.04
C GLN A 48 14.20 -16.05 -10.96
N LYS A 49 15.00 -15.84 -9.91
CA LYS A 49 16.28 -16.56 -9.71
C LYS A 49 16.08 -18.05 -9.42
N THR A 50 14.97 -18.40 -8.79
CA THR A 50 14.62 -19.80 -8.45
C THR A 50 13.55 -20.38 -9.36
N GLU A 51 12.73 -19.53 -9.97
CA GLU A 51 11.62 -19.87 -10.86
C GLU A 51 11.78 -19.17 -12.22
N PRO A 52 12.71 -19.66 -13.08
CA PRO A 52 13.05 -18.96 -14.35
C PRO A 52 11.90 -18.85 -15.36
N LYS A 53 10.86 -19.70 -15.20
CA LYS A 53 9.64 -19.66 -16.01
C LYS A 53 8.68 -18.53 -15.59
N PHE A 54 8.83 -18.00 -14.36
CA PHE A 54 8.00 -16.91 -13.89
C PHE A 54 8.35 -15.61 -14.59
N ASN A 55 7.47 -15.19 -15.50
CA ASN A 55 7.54 -13.90 -16.18
C ASN A 55 6.28 -13.10 -15.92
N TYR A 56 6.37 -11.78 -15.97
CA TYR A 56 5.24 -10.92 -15.65
C TYR A 56 5.20 -9.64 -16.49
N VAL A 57 4.00 -9.07 -16.63
CA VAL A 57 3.76 -7.76 -17.25
C VAL A 57 2.96 -6.91 -16.30
N VAL A 58 3.50 -5.77 -15.88
CA VAL A 58 2.80 -4.81 -15.03
C VAL A 58 1.87 -3.94 -15.88
N GLN A 59 0.62 -3.83 -15.44
CA GLN A 59 -0.37 -2.92 -15.99
C GLN A 59 -0.80 -1.93 -14.91
N ASN A 60 -0.36 -0.69 -15.04
CA ASN A 60 -0.82 0.41 -14.19
C ASN A 60 -2.20 0.88 -14.69
N ILE A 61 -3.19 0.82 -13.81
CA ILE A 61 -4.60 1.19 -14.07
C ILE A 61 -5.03 2.18 -12.98
N PRO A 62 -4.53 3.42 -13.03
CA PRO A 62 -4.83 4.41 -12.00
C PRO A 62 -6.27 4.91 -12.11
N GLY A 63 -6.81 5.37 -10.99
CA GLY A 63 -8.11 6.04 -10.91
C GLY A 63 -8.95 5.61 -9.72
N ALA A 64 -9.70 6.57 -9.18
CA ALA A 64 -10.61 6.39 -8.04
C ALA A 64 -9.98 5.57 -6.90
N ASP A 65 -8.77 5.95 -6.49
CA ASP A 65 -8.02 5.29 -5.43
C ASP A 65 -7.91 3.76 -5.60
N SER A 66 -7.54 3.31 -6.82
CA SER A 66 -7.43 1.91 -7.25
C SER A 66 -8.77 1.18 -7.52
N VAL A 67 -9.93 1.79 -7.35
CA VAL A 67 -11.23 1.14 -7.60
C VAL A 67 -11.37 0.68 -9.04
N ILE A 68 -10.86 1.45 -10.01
CA ILE A 68 -10.93 1.07 -11.44
C ILE A 68 -10.15 -0.23 -11.68
N ALA A 69 -8.94 -0.33 -11.13
CA ALA A 69 -8.12 -1.54 -11.23
C ALA A 69 -8.79 -2.74 -10.55
N ASN A 70 -9.29 -2.57 -9.33
CA ASN A 70 -9.92 -3.63 -8.55
C ASN A 70 -11.23 -4.12 -9.19
N ASN A 71 -12.06 -3.21 -9.75
CA ASN A 71 -13.26 -3.59 -10.50
C ASN A 71 -12.91 -4.42 -11.74
N ARG A 72 -11.85 -4.04 -12.46
CA ARG A 72 -11.37 -4.81 -13.62
C ARG A 72 -10.74 -6.15 -13.21
N PHE A 73 -10.08 -6.19 -12.06
CA PHE A 73 -9.52 -7.42 -11.51
C PHE A 73 -10.61 -8.42 -11.09
N LEU A 74 -11.75 -7.94 -10.59
CA LEU A 74 -12.92 -8.77 -10.25
C LEU A 74 -13.41 -9.63 -11.44
N GLU A 75 -13.19 -9.16 -12.67
CA GLU A 75 -13.64 -9.80 -13.91
C GLU A 75 -12.59 -10.79 -14.48
N GLN A 76 -11.44 -10.94 -13.84
CA GLN A 76 -10.36 -11.79 -14.35
C GLN A 76 -10.59 -13.27 -14.02
N PRO A 77 -10.14 -14.20 -14.91
CA PRO A 77 -10.16 -15.63 -14.63
C PRO A 77 -9.38 -16.00 -13.37
N ALA A 78 -9.92 -16.95 -12.61
CA ALA A 78 -9.26 -17.47 -11.40
C ALA A 78 -8.26 -18.59 -11.76
N ASP A 79 -7.37 -18.35 -12.74
CA ASP A 79 -6.42 -19.31 -13.31
C ASP A 79 -4.95 -19.10 -12.89
N GLY A 80 -4.70 -18.06 -12.06
CA GLY A 80 -3.38 -17.71 -11.57
C GLY A 80 -2.54 -16.84 -12.51
N TYR A 81 -3.06 -16.43 -13.67
CA TYR A 81 -2.33 -15.61 -14.64
C TYR A 81 -2.66 -14.11 -14.57
N THR A 82 -3.49 -13.73 -13.62
CA THR A 82 -3.67 -12.31 -13.24
C THR A 82 -3.62 -12.18 -11.74
N ILE A 83 -2.74 -11.30 -11.25
CA ILE A 83 -2.63 -10.91 -9.84
C ILE A 83 -2.86 -9.42 -9.68
N ASN A 84 -3.26 -9.00 -8.50
CA ASN A 84 -3.42 -7.59 -8.14
C ASN A 84 -2.49 -7.23 -6.98
N LEU A 85 -2.03 -5.98 -6.96
CA LEU A 85 -1.21 -5.43 -5.89
C LEU A 85 -1.98 -4.32 -5.16
N PRO A 86 -2.91 -4.64 -4.25
CA PRO A 86 -3.72 -3.65 -3.58
C PRO A 86 -2.92 -2.81 -2.60
N SER A 87 -3.42 -1.60 -2.35
CA SER A 87 -3.10 -0.84 -1.16
C SER A 87 -4.16 -1.13 -0.10
N HIS A 88 -3.77 -1.69 1.05
CA HIS A 88 -4.70 -2.21 2.04
C HIS A 88 -5.72 -1.17 2.51
N MET A 89 -5.25 0.03 2.88
CA MET A 89 -6.14 1.09 3.34
C MET A 89 -7.13 1.52 2.26
N SER A 90 -6.68 1.66 1.00
CA SER A 90 -7.55 2.03 -0.11
C SER A 90 -8.59 0.95 -0.38
N SER A 91 -8.14 -0.27 -0.68
CA SER A 91 -8.99 -1.35 -1.16
C SER A 91 -9.98 -1.86 -0.12
N TYR A 92 -9.60 -1.86 1.17
CA TYR A 92 -10.35 -2.54 2.23
C TYR A 92 -10.97 -1.61 3.27
N VAL A 93 -10.65 -0.30 3.26
CA VAL A 93 -11.19 0.65 4.23
C VAL A 93 -11.79 1.87 3.52
N THR A 94 -10.96 2.71 2.91
CA THR A 94 -11.41 4.03 2.46
C THR A 94 -12.35 3.97 1.27
N ASN A 95 -12.19 2.99 0.38
CA ASN A 95 -13.08 2.82 -0.78
C ASN A 95 -14.50 2.36 -0.38
N ASP A 96 -14.69 1.79 0.80
CA ASP A 96 -16.02 1.49 1.33
C ASP A 96 -16.79 2.76 1.71
N ILE A 97 -16.09 3.86 1.91
CA ILE A 97 -16.65 5.15 2.32
C ILE A 97 -16.64 6.14 1.13
N TRP A 98 -15.45 6.38 0.58
CA TRP A 98 -15.25 7.48 -0.36
C TRP A 98 -15.54 7.14 -1.82
N GLU A 99 -15.43 5.86 -2.21
CA GLU A 99 -15.66 5.40 -3.58
C GLU A 99 -16.82 4.39 -3.66
N LYS A 100 -17.68 4.34 -2.63
CA LYS A 100 -18.78 3.38 -2.49
C LYS A 100 -19.70 3.32 -3.72
N LYS A 101 -19.92 4.44 -4.40
CA LYS A 101 -20.83 4.52 -5.55
C LYS A 101 -20.35 3.75 -6.78
N ILE A 102 -19.04 3.63 -6.95
CA ILE A 102 -18.42 3.02 -8.13
C ILE A 102 -17.72 1.69 -7.83
N LYS A 103 -17.50 1.38 -6.55
CA LYS A 103 -16.90 0.14 -6.10
C LYS A 103 -17.84 -1.04 -6.31
N LYS A 104 -17.38 -2.09 -7.04
CA LYS A 104 -18.14 -3.29 -7.35
C LYS A 104 -17.70 -4.53 -6.56
N TYR A 105 -16.60 -4.48 -5.86
CA TYR A 105 -16.03 -5.56 -5.05
C TYR A 105 -16.30 -5.33 -3.57
N ASN A 106 -16.17 -6.38 -2.79
CA ASN A 106 -16.22 -6.33 -1.32
C ASN A 106 -14.96 -6.99 -0.73
N TYR A 107 -14.89 -7.02 0.59
CA TYR A 107 -13.78 -7.58 1.33
C TYR A 107 -13.47 -9.06 0.97
N ASP A 108 -14.48 -9.87 0.64
CA ASP A 108 -14.34 -11.29 0.31
C ASP A 108 -14.26 -11.56 -1.20
N SER A 109 -14.06 -10.54 -2.03
CA SER A 109 -14.03 -10.70 -3.50
C SER A 109 -12.74 -11.30 -4.02
N PHE A 110 -11.66 -11.27 -3.23
CA PHE A 110 -10.33 -11.71 -3.64
C PHE A 110 -9.73 -12.65 -2.59
N ILE A 111 -8.65 -13.33 -2.96
CA ILE A 111 -7.83 -14.14 -2.08
C ILE A 111 -6.55 -13.35 -1.79
N GLU A 112 -6.39 -12.94 -0.54
CA GLU A 112 -5.15 -12.38 -0.05
C GLU A 112 -4.11 -13.49 0.07
N VAL A 113 -2.96 -13.34 -0.60
CA VAL A 113 -1.91 -14.38 -0.59
C VAL A 113 -0.90 -14.14 0.54
N LEU A 114 -0.23 -12.99 0.50
CA LEU A 114 0.75 -12.57 1.51
C LEU A 114 1.01 -11.07 1.41
N THR A 115 1.53 -10.49 2.51
CA THR A 115 2.04 -9.12 2.50
C THR A 115 3.36 -9.03 1.73
N MET A 116 3.54 -7.92 1.01
CA MET A 116 4.85 -7.53 0.45
C MET A 116 5.60 -6.56 1.36
N GLY A 117 4.90 -5.99 2.34
CA GLY A 117 5.44 -5.08 3.32
C GLY A 117 4.60 -3.84 3.56
N LYS A 118 5.05 -3.07 4.55
CA LYS A 118 4.44 -1.82 5.00
C LYS A 118 5.49 -0.72 4.99
N SER A 119 5.11 0.51 4.68
CA SER A 119 5.98 1.68 4.75
C SER A 119 5.32 2.76 5.59
N PRO A 120 6.04 3.39 6.54
CA PRO A 120 5.53 4.56 7.24
C PRO A 120 5.19 5.66 6.25
N LEU A 121 4.16 6.43 6.58
CA LEU A 121 3.92 7.66 5.83
C LEU A 121 4.80 8.77 6.40
N VAL A 122 5.20 9.67 5.53
CA VAL A 122 5.93 10.87 5.89
C VAL A 122 5.12 12.09 5.47
N LEU A 123 4.98 13.03 6.39
CA LEU A 123 4.60 14.40 6.05
C LEU A 123 5.83 15.07 5.49
N VAL A 124 5.77 15.51 4.24
CA VAL A 124 6.83 16.26 3.58
C VAL A 124 6.40 17.69 3.32
N ALA A 125 7.37 18.60 3.35
CA ALA A 125 7.24 19.96 2.83
C ALA A 125 8.16 20.16 1.63
N SER A 126 7.79 21.07 0.75
CA SER A 126 8.69 21.59 -0.28
C SER A 126 9.99 22.12 0.36
N ALA A 127 11.09 22.01 -0.37
CA ALA A 127 12.37 22.62 0.05
C ALA A 127 12.25 24.17 0.22
N LYS A 128 11.25 24.78 -0.40
CA LYS A 128 10.96 26.23 -0.28
C LYS A 128 10.05 26.61 0.88
N SER A 129 9.47 25.63 1.57
CA SER A 129 8.62 25.87 2.73
C SER A 129 9.45 26.38 3.91
N THR A 130 8.87 27.29 4.68
CA THR A 130 9.43 27.75 5.95
C THR A 130 9.10 26.82 7.11
N VAL A 131 8.15 25.90 6.93
CA VAL A 131 7.75 24.90 7.92
C VAL A 131 8.77 23.75 7.94
N THR A 132 9.32 23.47 9.11
CA THR A 132 10.40 22.49 9.29
C THR A 132 10.09 21.42 10.34
N THR A 133 9.08 21.64 11.18
CA THR A 133 8.69 20.73 12.27
C THR A 133 7.21 20.38 12.25
N PRO A 134 6.81 19.27 12.87
CA PRO A 134 5.40 18.93 13.02
C PRO A 134 4.59 19.97 13.80
N GLU A 135 5.20 20.57 14.82
CA GLU A 135 4.56 21.60 15.67
C GLU A 135 4.25 22.86 14.85
N GLU A 136 5.19 23.29 13.99
CA GLU A 136 4.98 24.40 13.07
C GLU A 136 3.87 24.08 12.06
N PHE A 137 3.84 22.86 11.52
CA PHE A 137 2.78 22.42 10.62
C PHE A 137 1.42 22.42 11.30
N ILE A 138 1.31 21.84 12.51
CA ILE A 138 0.05 21.84 13.28
C ILE A 138 -0.41 23.26 13.59
N ARG A 139 0.51 24.14 13.99
CA ARG A 139 0.18 25.55 14.20
C ARG A 139 -0.32 26.19 12.91
N LEU A 140 0.36 25.99 11.79
CA LEU A 140 -0.02 26.53 10.49
C LEU A 140 -1.44 26.12 10.07
N ILE A 141 -1.76 24.82 10.08
CA ILE A 141 -3.08 24.32 9.66
C ILE A 141 -4.22 24.79 10.57
N ARG A 142 -3.91 25.15 11.81
CA ARG A 142 -4.87 25.62 12.81
C ARG A 142 -5.26 27.08 12.60
N ILE A 143 -4.29 27.95 12.29
CA ILE A 143 -4.47 29.41 12.28
C ILE A 143 -4.39 30.03 10.89
N THR A 144 -4.24 29.22 9.83
CA THR A 144 -4.09 29.76 8.48
C THR A 144 -5.29 30.64 8.07
N GLY A 145 -4.97 31.79 7.52
CA GLY A 145 -5.95 32.70 6.90
C GLY A 145 -6.03 32.57 5.38
N GLY A 146 -5.27 31.65 4.79
CA GLY A 146 -5.24 31.38 3.36
C GLY A 146 -5.26 29.89 3.04
N PRO A 147 -5.51 29.50 1.76
CA PRO A 147 -5.64 28.13 1.37
C PRO A 147 -4.30 27.36 1.47
N ILE A 148 -4.32 26.18 2.06
CA ILE A 148 -3.21 25.24 2.11
C ILE A 148 -3.64 23.97 1.41
N ASN A 149 -2.91 23.57 0.38
CA ASN A 149 -3.13 22.35 -0.36
C ASN A 149 -2.12 21.29 0.05
N ILE A 150 -2.61 20.10 0.41
CA ILE A 150 -1.79 18.96 0.86
C ILE A 150 -1.95 17.81 -0.14
N ALA A 151 -0.86 17.43 -0.81
CA ALA A 151 -0.86 16.34 -1.77
C ALA A 151 -1.11 15.00 -1.08
N VAL A 152 -2.09 14.25 -1.55
CA VAL A 152 -2.40 12.87 -1.12
C VAL A 152 -2.57 11.97 -2.34
N GLY A 153 -1.96 10.78 -2.32
CA GLY A 153 -1.95 9.89 -3.46
C GLY A 153 -2.57 8.52 -3.18
N GLY A 154 -3.47 8.41 -2.20
CA GLY A 154 -4.16 7.16 -1.86
C GLY A 154 -4.81 7.19 -0.49
N GLY A 155 -5.60 6.14 -0.18
CA GLY A 155 -6.42 6.07 1.03
C GLY A 155 -5.65 6.19 2.34
N ALA A 156 -4.48 5.54 2.45
CA ALA A 156 -3.65 5.67 3.65
C ALA A 156 -3.18 7.14 3.86
N HIS A 157 -2.79 7.81 2.79
CA HIS A 157 -2.33 9.21 2.83
C HIS A 157 -3.45 10.14 3.23
N ARG A 158 -4.66 9.92 2.66
CA ARG A 158 -5.85 10.66 3.01
C ARG A 158 -6.25 10.40 4.47
N THR A 159 -6.21 9.14 4.94
CA THR A 159 -6.49 8.80 6.33
C THR A 159 -5.53 9.55 7.28
N ALA A 160 -4.23 9.55 6.99
CA ALA A 160 -3.26 10.29 7.78
C ALA A 160 -3.54 11.81 7.78
N PHE A 161 -3.92 12.38 6.63
CA PHE A 161 -4.36 13.77 6.54
C PHE A 161 -5.55 14.03 7.47
N GLU A 162 -6.59 13.18 7.43
CA GLU A 162 -7.78 13.36 8.27
C GLU A 162 -7.46 13.31 9.76
N PHE A 163 -6.57 12.40 10.18
CA PHE A 163 -6.11 12.35 11.56
C PHE A 163 -5.32 13.59 11.97
N LEU A 164 -4.47 14.11 11.09
CA LEU A 164 -3.75 15.37 11.35
C LEU A 164 -4.73 16.55 11.49
N MET A 165 -5.75 16.62 10.65
CA MET A 165 -6.78 17.65 10.72
C MET A 165 -7.63 17.54 12.00
N ASP A 166 -8.01 16.33 12.39
CA ASP A 166 -8.80 16.10 13.61
C ASP A 166 -7.98 16.41 14.87
N LYS A 167 -6.82 15.77 15.05
CA LYS A 167 -5.99 15.93 16.24
C LYS A 167 -5.27 17.28 16.30
N GLY A 168 -4.96 17.84 15.14
CA GLY A 168 -4.38 19.17 15.00
C GLY A 168 -5.38 20.31 15.14
N HIS A 169 -6.70 20.03 15.19
CA HIS A 169 -7.76 21.04 15.10
C HIS A 169 -7.59 21.96 13.88
N GLY A 170 -7.31 21.35 12.73
CA GLY A 170 -7.04 22.08 11.50
C GLY A 170 -8.26 22.82 10.94
N ASN A 171 -8.02 23.97 10.34
CA ASN A 171 -9.05 24.75 9.68
C ASN A 171 -9.49 24.09 8.36
N ARG A 172 -10.57 23.31 8.39
CA ARG A 172 -11.07 22.56 7.23
C ARG A 172 -11.60 23.42 6.08
N ASP A 173 -11.86 24.68 6.31
CA ASP A 173 -12.27 25.59 5.24
C ASP A 173 -11.07 26.02 4.39
N MET A 174 -9.89 26.09 5.00
CA MET A 174 -8.66 26.57 4.35
C MET A 174 -7.68 25.44 3.98
N VAL A 175 -7.68 24.32 4.70
CA VAL A 175 -6.73 23.21 4.46
C VAL A 175 -7.41 22.08 3.69
N LYS A 176 -6.98 21.85 2.47
CA LYS A 176 -7.61 20.89 1.54
C LYS A 176 -6.63 19.81 1.08
N PRO A 177 -7.08 18.54 1.01
CA PRO A 177 -6.31 17.49 0.35
C PRO A 177 -6.48 17.60 -1.16
N ILE A 178 -5.36 17.58 -1.88
CA ILE A 178 -5.35 17.48 -3.34
C ILE A 178 -5.04 16.04 -3.72
N LYS A 179 -5.99 15.39 -4.39
CA LYS A 179 -5.95 13.98 -4.75
C LYS A 179 -5.12 13.77 -6.01
N PHE A 180 -4.13 12.88 -5.95
CA PHE A 180 -3.31 12.44 -7.09
C PHE A 180 -3.55 10.95 -7.37
N ASN A 181 -3.29 10.51 -8.60
CA ASN A 181 -3.42 9.11 -9.01
C ASN A 181 -2.25 8.22 -8.54
N GLY A 182 -1.78 8.45 -7.32
CA GLY A 182 -0.70 7.70 -6.67
C GLY A 182 0.30 8.61 -5.97
N PRO A 183 1.20 8.03 -5.16
CA PRO A 183 2.16 8.80 -4.36
C PRO A 183 3.28 9.46 -5.17
N ALA A 184 3.67 8.87 -6.32
CA ALA A 184 4.75 9.44 -7.14
C ALA A 184 4.39 10.83 -7.71
N PRO A 185 3.25 11.05 -8.40
CA PRO A 185 2.87 12.39 -8.82
C PRO A 185 2.58 13.34 -7.64
N ALA A 186 2.11 12.83 -6.51
CA ALA A 186 1.88 13.64 -5.31
C ALA A 186 3.19 14.24 -4.78
N VAL A 187 4.25 13.44 -4.60
CA VAL A 187 5.54 13.94 -4.12
C VAL A 187 6.23 14.85 -5.14
N GLN A 188 6.05 14.59 -6.44
CA GLN A 188 6.56 15.49 -7.48
C GLN A 188 5.91 16.86 -7.43
N SER A 189 4.60 16.94 -7.17
CA SER A 189 3.91 18.22 -6.97
C SER A 189 4.54 19.04 -5.82
N VAL A 190 4.93 18.35 -4.72
CA VAL A 190 5.60 19.02 -3.59
C VAL A 190 7.02 19.46 -3.95
N ALA A 191 7.76 18.63 -4.67
CA ALA A 191 9.13 18.95 -5.10
C ALA A 191 9.17 20.12 -6.10
N GLN A 192 8.12 20.29 -6.88
CA GLN A 192 8.00 21.36 -7.91
C GLN A 192 7.34 22.63 -7.38
N TYR A 193 6.91 22.67 -6.11
CA TYR A 193 6.28 23.86 -5.55
C TYR A 193 7.18 25.08 -5.65
N ASP A 194 6.66 26.16 -6.23
CA ASP A 194 7.40 27.40 -6.50
C ASP A 194 6.88 28.62 -5.71
N GLY A 195 5.93 28.39 -4.78
CA GLY A 195 5.23 29.43 -4.03
C GLY A 195 3.88 29.83 -4.65
N ARG A 196 3.55 29.32 -5.85
CA ARG A 196 2.29 29.61 -6.56
C ARG A 196 1.65 28.36 -7.14
N THR A 197 2.45 27.50 -7.76
CA THR A 197 2.01 26.24 -8.38
C THR A 197 2.52 25.04 -7.60
N GLY A 198 1.86 23.89 -7.74
CA GLY A 198 2.15 22.69 -6.95
C GLY A 198 1.46 22.71 -5.59
N THR A 199 1.91 21.82 -4.71
CA THR A 199 1.44 21.74 -3.32
C THR A 199 2.63 21.94 -2.37
N GLU A 200 2.47 22.78 -1.35
CA GLU A 200 3.56 23.02 -0.40
C GLU A 200 3.87 21.81 0.47
N PHE A 201 2.85 21.02 0.79
CA PHE A 201 2.94 19.85 1.65
C PHE A 201 2.37 18.62 0.97
N GLY A 202 2.76 17.45 1.48
CA GLY A 202 2.18 16.18 1.07
C GLY A 202 2.37 15.08 2.10
N ILE A 203 1.54 14.04 2.00
CA ILE A 203 1.63 12.84 2.83
C ILE A 203 1.72 11.63 1.90
N MET A 204 2.77 10.82 2.06
CA MET A 204 3.03 9.66 1.21
C MET A 204 3.97 8.66 1.89
N PRO A 205 4.10 7.41 1.36
CA PRO A 205 5.08 6.45 1.88
C PRO A 205 6.50 6.97 1.74
N ILE A 206 7.31 6.80 2.78
CA ILE A 206 8.72 7.21 2.73
C ILE A 206 9.47 6.45 1.62
N ALA A 207 9.12 5.21 1.34
CA ALA A 207 9.71 4.44 0.24
C ALA A 207 9.63 5.16 -1.13
N VAL A 208 8.60 5.99 -1.34
CA VAL A 208 8.44 6.78 -2.56
C VAL A 208 9.07 8.17 -2.43
N ALA A 209 9.00 8.79 -1.26
CA ALA A 209 9.52 10.14 -1.02
C ALA A 209 11.05 10.18 -0.83
N LYS A 210 11.65 9.08 -0.36
CA LYS A 210 13.07 9.00 0.04
C LYS A 210 14.05 9.59 -0.99
N PRO A 211 13.99 9.26 -2.29
CA PRO A 211 14.94 9.83 -3.27
C PRO A 211 14.88 11.36 -3.36
N LEU A 212 13.70 11.95 -3.20
CA LEU A 212 13.52 13.40 -3.23
C LEU A 212 13.89 14.08 -1.91
N VAL A 213 13.75 13.36 -0.78
CA VAL A 213 14.23 13.81 0.53
C VAL A 213 15.76 13.83 0.54
N GLU A 214 16.41 12.76 0.08
CA GLU A 214 17.87 12.66 -0.01
C GLU A 214 18.47 13.67 -0.99
N ALA A 215 17.76 13.96 -2.09
CA ALA A 215 18.14 14.99 -3.04
C ALA A 215 17.86 16.43 -2.56
N GLY A 216 17.28 16.61 -1.35
CA GLY A 216 16.94 17.93 -0.79
C GLY A 216 15.83 18.66 -1.57
N LYS A 217 15.05 17.97 -2.38
CA LYS A 217 13.92 18.54 -3.15
C LYS A 217 12.66 18.70 -2.30
N VAL A 218 12.49 17.83 -1.33
CA VAL A 218 11.47 17.91 -0.29
C VAL A 218 12.12 17.65 1.07
N ARG A 219 11.50 18.17 2.13
CA ARG A 219 11.94 17.97 3.53
C ARG A 219 10.97 17.04 4.22
N ALA A 220 11.47 15.99 4.88
CA ALA A 220 10.67 15.15 5.79
C ALA A 220 10.42 15.95 7.08
N ILE A 221 9.16 16.14 7.44
CA ILE A 221 8.75 16.89 8.66
C ILE A 221 8.46 15.91 9.80
N GLY A 222 7.78 14.80 9.52
CA GLY A 222 7.46 13.82 10.55
C GLY A 222 6.89 12.53 9.96
N PHE A 223 7.07 11.42 10.70
CA PHE A 223 6.60 10.09 10.30
C PHE A 223 5.35 9.68 11.07
N THR A 224 4.45 8.96 10.39
CA THR A 224 3.44 8.13 11.08
C THR A 224 4.12 6.92 11.74
N GLY A 225 3.39 6.26 12.65
CA GLY A 225 3.87 5.03 13.28
C GLY A 225 4.38 5.20 14.70
N THR A 226 4.99 4.15 15.22
CA THR A 226 5.30 4.00 16.65
C THR A 226 6.78 4.14 17.00
N HIS A 227 7.67 3.97 16.02
CA HIS A 227 9.12 3.97 16.23
C HIS A 227 9.82 4.95 15.29
N ARG A 228 10.85 5.60 15.79
CA ARG A 228 11.73 6.45 14.97
C ARG A 228 12.43 5.60 13.90
N MET A 229 12.64 6.19 12.75
CA MET A 229 13.31 5.51 11.63
C MET A 229 14.82 5.70 11.75
N PRO A 230 15.61 4.62 11.87
CA PRO A 230 17.07 4.72 11.98
C PRO A 230 17.73 5.48 10.81
N GLN A 231 17.16 5.35 9.61
CA GLN A 231 17.63 6.06 8.41
C GLN A 231 17.36 7.57 8.44
N PHE A 232 16.45 8.02 9.32
CA PHE A 232 16.05 9.43 9.49
C PHE A 232 16.00 9.80 10.98
N PRO A 233 17.11 9.73 11.72
CA PRO A 233 17.12 9.84 13.20
C PRO A 233 16.63 11.20 13.71
N ASN A 234 16.74 12.24 12.89
CA ASN A 234 16.37 13.61 13.24
C ASN A 234 14.92 13.95 12.87
N VAL A 235 14.20 13.06 12.18
CA VAL A 235 12.80 13.30 11.82
C VAL A 235 11.88 12.75 12.91
N PRO A 236 11.03 13.60 13.54
CA PRO A 236 10.19 13.21 14.67
C PRO A 236 9.01 12.37 14.23
N LEU A 237 8.26 11.86 15.20
CA LEU A 237 7.00 11.14 14.97
C LEU A 237 5.81 12.11 15.02
N LEU A 238 4.91 12.00 14.07
CA LEU A 238 3.68 12.80 14.02
C LEU A 238 2.74 12.51 15.22
N ARG A 239 2.85 11.34 15.84
CA ARG A 239 2.06 10.99 17.03
C ARG A 239 2.36 11.90 18.23
N ASP A 240 3.50 12.56 18.25
CA ASP A 240 3.88 13.47 19.33
C ASP A 240 3.02 14.75 19.29
N VAL A 241 2.51 15.13 18.10
CA VAL A 241 1.61 16.27 17.91
C VAL A 241 0.18 15.87 17.50
N ALA A 242 -0.02 14.64 17.01
CA ALA A 242 -1.30 14.07 16.63
C ALA A 242 -1.43 12.63 17.17
N PRO A 243 -1.77 12.44 18.44
CA PRO A 243 -1.85 11.12 19.07
C PRO A 243 -2.82 10.18 18.32
N GLY A 244 -2.43 8.91 18.15
CA GLY A 244 -3.23 7.90 17.45
C GLY A 244 -3.00 7.81 15.94
N ILE A 245 -2.07 8.55 15.37
CA ILE A 245 -1.72 8.47 13.95
C ILE A 245 -0.77 7.28 13.67
N TYR A 246 -1.34 6.09 13.48
CA TYR A 246 -0.59 4.84 13.23
C TYR A 246 -0.87 4.27 11.83
N VAL A 247 -1.04 5.14 10.84
CA VAL A 247 -1.36 4.75 9.47
C VAL A 247 -0.07 4.38 8.71
N TYR A 248 -0.09 3.25 8.03
CA TYR A 248 0.97 2.78 7.14
C TYR A 248 0.42 2.59 5.73
N ALA A 249 1.26 2.77 4.72
CA ALA A 249 1.01 2.19 3.42
C ALA A 249 1.43 0.72 3.48
N ALA A 250 0.51 -0.18 3.21
CA ALA A 250 0.75 -1.62 3.23
C ALA A 250 0.20 -2.26 1.96
N TRP A 251 0.87 -3.31 1.49
CA TRP A 251 0.64 -3.91 0.18
C TRP A 251 0.73 -5.43 0.25
N SER A 252 -0.09 -6.09 -0.58
CA SER A 252 -0.14 -7.55 -0.69
C SER A 252 -0.14 -8.00 -2.14
N ILE A 253 -0.11 -9.31 -2.34
CA ILE A 253 -0.47 -9.98 -3.58
C ILE A 253 -1.86 -10.57 -3.39
N GLU A 254 -2.74 -10.34 -4.35
CA GLU A 254 -4.09 -10.90 -4.43
C GLU A 254 -4.29 -11.75 -5.67
N LEU A 255 -5.16 -12.75 -5.51
CA LEU A 255 -5.68 -13.59 -6.59
C LEU A 255 -7.21 -13.47 -6.67
N PRO A 256 -7.83 -13.69 -7.86
CA PRO A 256 -9.28 -13.73 -8.00
C PRO A 256 -9.89 -14.81 -7.09
N LYS A 257 -11.08 -14.55 -6.55
CA LYS A 257 -11.84 -15.55 -5.79
C LYS A 257 -12.09 -16.79 -6.63
N GLY A 258 -11.89 -17.97 -6.05
CA GLY A 258 -12.04 -19.25 -6.75
C GLY A 258 -10.76 -19.76 -7.40
N THR A 259 -9.64 -19.05 -7.29
CA THR A 259 -8.34 -19.56 -7.73
C THR A 259 -8.03 -20.88 -7.01
N PRO A 260 -7.61 -21.95 -7.73
CA PRO A 260 -7.26 -23.24 -7.14
C PRO A 260 -6.20 -23.11 -6.03
N GLN A 261 -6.35 -23.91 -4.99
CA GLN A 261 -5.45 -23.85 -3.82
C GLN A 261 -3.97 -24.06 -4.19
N GLU A 262 -3.68 -24.94 -5.14
CA GLU A 262 -2.32 -25.21 -5.64
C GLU A 262 -1.66 -23.95 -6.23
N VAL A 263 -2.45 -23.08 -6.88
CA VAL A 263 -1.99 -21.79 -7.40
C VAL A 263 -1.69 -20.82 -6.26
N VAL A 264 -2.59 -20.72 -5.29
CA VAL A 264 -2.39 -19.89 -4.08
C VAL A 264 -1.13 -20.33 -3.34
N ASP A 265 -0.95 -21.64 -3.16
CA ASP A 265 0.21 -22.23 -2.48
C ASP A 265 1.53 -21.96 -3.23
N TRP A 266 1.49 -21.98 -4.55
CA TRP A 266 2.64 -21.62 -5.37
C TRP A 266 3.08 -20.18 -5.12
N TYR A 267 2.17 -19.20 -5.26
CA TYR A 267 2.47 -17.80 -5.00
C TYR A 267 2.92 -17.59 -3.55
N GLN A 268 2.17 -18.12 -2.60
CA GLN A 268 2.46 -17.96 -1.18
C GLN A 268 3.84 -18.50 -0.83
N SER A 269 4.20 -19.71 -1.26
CA SER A 269 5.47 -20.35 -0.91
C SER A 269 6.66 -19.62 -1.54
N ARG A 270 6.59 -19.26 -2.84
CA ARG A 270 7.69 -18.60 -3.57
C ARG A 270 7.92 -17.17 -3.09
N PHE A 271 6.83 -16.41 -2.98
CA PHE A 271 6.93 -15.02 -2.57
C PHE A 271 7.22 -14.85 -1.07
N SER A 272 6.73 -15.72 -0.18
CA SER A 272 7.13 -15.66 1.23
C SER A 272 8.62 -16.01 1.43
N ALA A 273 9.15 -16.96 0.67
CA ALA A 273 10.58 -17.24 0.67
C ALA A 273 11.39 -16.02 0.18
N ALA A 274 10.92 -15.35 -0.86
CA ALA A 274 11.54 -14.13 -1.37
C ALA A 274 11.50 -12.99 -0.33
N VAL A 275 10.37 -12.76 0.35
CA VAL A 275 10.25 -11.77 1.44
C VAL A 275 11.26 -12.04 2.55
N LYS A 276 11.48 -13.30 2.91
CA LYS A 276 12.44 -13.72 3.95
C LYS A 276 13.90 -13.73 3.50
N SER A 277 14.16 -13.57 2.21
CA SER A 277 15.53 -13.60 1.68
C SER A 277 16.36 -12.40 2.20
N LYS A 278 17.67 -12.61 2.39
CA LYS A 278 18.58 -11.55 2.77
C LYS A 278 18.50 -10.36 1.81
N GLU A 279 18.41 -10.62 0.52
CA GLU A 279 18.34 -9.59 -0.52
C GLU A 279 17.11 -8.70 -0.39
N TYR A 280 15.95 -9.29 -0.05
CA TYR A 280 14.75 -8.48 0.17
C TYR A 280 14.77 -7.75 1.51
N GLN A 281 15.36 -8.34 2.55
CA GLN A 281 15.55 -7.68 3.84
C GLN A 281 16.42 -6.42 3.70
N GLU A 282 17.55 -6.51 2.97
CA GLU A 282 18.41 -5.36 2.67
C GLU A 282 17.67 -4.29 1.86
N PHE A 283 16.87 -4.71 0.88
CA PHE A 283 16.02 -3.79 0.12
C PHE A 283 14.97 -3.10 1.01
N MET A 284 14.31 -3.84 1.89
CA MET A 284 13.32 -3.29 2.81
C MET A 284 13.94 -2.28 3.78
N GLU A 285 15.08 -2.62 4.38
CA GLU A 285 15.82 -1.71 5.24
C GLU A 285 16.19 -0.43 4.50
N ALA A 286 16.78 -0.54 3.30
CA ALA A 286 17.16 0.61 2.49
C ALA A 286 15.97 1.52 2.10
N ASN A 287 14.76 0.97 1.97
CA ASN A 287 13.55 1.70 1.56
C ASN A 287 12.57 1.99 2.71
N VAL A 288 12.95 1.70 3.95
CA VAL A 288 12.10 1.89 5.14
C VAL A 288 10.77 1.13 5.00
N ILE A 289 10.88 -0.13 4.62
CA ILE A 289 9.77 -1.10 4.52
C ILE A 289 9.97 -2.15 5.59
N PHE A 290 8.91 -2.68 6.16
CA PHE A 290 8.92 -3.78 7.12
C PHE A 290 7.69 -4.67 6.93
N TYR A 291 7.64 -5.84 7.54
CA TYR A 291 6.50 -6.73 7.52
C TYR A 291 6.31 -7.44 8.87
N GLU A 292 5.12 -7.99 9.05
CA GLU A 292 4.85 -8.89 10.17
C GLU A 292 4.85 -10.33 9.67
N GLU A 293 5.57 -11.22 10.33
CA GLU A 293 5.71 -12.64 9.95
C GLU A 293 4.34 -13.34 9.80
N SER A 294 3.37 -12.97 10.65
CA SER A 294 1.99 -13.49 10.61
C SER A 294 1.26 -13.18 9.31
N GLU A 295 1.66 -12.14 8.57
CA GLU A 295 1.02 -11.68 7.34
C GLU A 295 1.62 -12.34 6.07
N LEU A 296 2.58 -13.25 6.22
CA LEU A 296 3.17 -14.02 5.11
C LEU A 296 2.32 -15.24 4.70
N ASN A 297 1.07 -15.28 5.12
CA ASN A 297 0.12 -16.32 4.72
C ASN A 297 -1.31 -15.73 4.67
N PRO A 298 -2.22 -16.36 3.90
CA PRO A 298 -3.57 -15.85 3.69
C PRO A 298 -4.37 -15.61 4.98
N LYS A 299 -4.28 -16.54 5.96
CA LYS A 299 -5.03 -16.45 7.21
C LYS A 299 -4.59 -15.27 8.08
N GLY A 300 -3.29 -15.07 8.21
CA GLY A 300 -2.75 -13.99 9.03
C GLY A 300 -2.97 -12.63 8.38
N LEU A 301 -2.83 -12.55 7.05
CA LEU A 301 -3.10 -11.33 6.30
C LEU A 301 -4.59 -10.96 6.36
N LYS A 302 -5.50 -11.92 6.22
CA LYS A 302 -6.94 -11.69 6.37
C LYS A 302 -7.26 -11.09 7.75
N ARG A 303 -6.71 -11.66 8.83
CA ARG A 303 -6.88 -11.13 10.19
C ARG A 303 -6.39 -9.67 10.30
N HIS A 304 -5.22 -9.38 9.72
CA HIS A 304 -4.71 -7.99 9.69
C HIS A 304 -5.69 -7.04 8.99
N MET A 305 -6.30 -7.45 7.87
CA MET A 305 -7.29 -6.63 7.18
C MET A 305 -8.56 -6.40 8.01
N GLU A 306 -9.01 -7.41 8.76
CA GLU A 306 -10.15 -7.30 9.67
C GLU A 306 -9.86 -6.29 10.80
N GLU A 307 -8.67 -6.37 11.39
CA GLU A 307 -8.21 -5.42 12.42
C GLU A 307 -8.09 -3.99 11.86
N LEU A 308 -7.55 -3.84 10.66
CA LEU A 308 -7.45 -2.55 9.96
C LEU A 308 -8.83 -1.92 9.76
N ARG A 309 -9.79 -2.70 9.27
CA ARG A 309 -11.17 -2.26 9.07
C ARG A 309 -11.85 -1.86 10.38
N ALA A 310 -11.74 -2.72 11.40
CA ALA A 310 -12.33 -2.45 12.73
C ALA A 310 -11.78 -1.18 13.38
N THR A 311 -10.51 -0.87 13.13
CA THR A 311 -9.84 0.32 13.67
C THR A 311 -10.24 1.60 12.95
N PHE A 312 -10.24 1.58 11.62
CA PHE A 312 -10.31 2.83 10.84
C PHE A 312 -11.71 3.17 10.31
N LEU A 313 -12.56 2.20 9.96
CA LEU A 313 -13.91 2.50 9.45
C LEU A 313 -14.72 3.38 10.39
N PRO A 314 -14.83 3.08 11.71
CA PRO A 314 -15.65 3.90 12.61
C PRO A 314 -15.15 5.35 12.77
N VAL A 315 -13.86 5.58 12.52
CA VAL A 315 -13.27 6.92 12.59
C VAL A 315 -13.56 7.69 11.30
N LEU A 316 -13.36 7.04 10.16
CA LEU A 316 -13.49 7.68 8.86
C LEU A 316 -14.95 7.93 8.45
N GLU A 317 -15.90 7.10 8.90
CA GLU A 317 -17.35 7.31 8.69
C GLU A 317 -17.88 8.60 9.33
N LYS A 318 -17.16 9.13 10.33
CA LYS A 318 -17.55 10.40 11.00
C LYS A 318 -17.07 11.64 10.24
N ILE A 319 -16.25 11.46 9.20
CA ILE A 319 -15.70 12.57 8.41
C ILE A 319 -16.77 13.05 7.45
N ASP A 320 -17.17 14.31 7.59
CA ASP A 320 -18.11 14.96 6.70
C ASP A 320 -17.44 15.32 5.38
N LEU A 321 -17.69 14.52 4.35
CA LEU A 321 -17.16 14.76 3.00
C LEU A 321 -17.93 15.84 2.22
N SER A 322 -19.02 16.37 2.73
CA SER A 322 -19.79 17.41 2.05
C SER A 322 -19.06 18.77 1.99
N LYS A 323 -17.95 18.87 2.74
CA LYS A 323 -17.09 20.07 2.81
C LYS A 323 -15.86 19.99 1.88
N GLU A 324 -15.80 18.99 1.01
CA GLU A 324 -14.78 18.82 -0.04
C GLU A 324 -15.28 19.31 -1.42
#